data_c8277fe39d038a11c8cf3b661db9ecfb
#
_entry.id   c8277fe39d038a11c8cf3b661db9ecfb
#
_cell.length_a   1.000
_cell.length_b   1.000
_cell.length_c   1.000
_cell.angle_alpha   90.00
_cell.angle_beta   90.00
_cell.angle_gamma   90.00
#
_symmetry.space_group_name_H-M   'P 1'
#
loop_
_entity.id
_entity.type
_entity.pdbx_description
1 polymer ?
#
loop_
_entity_poly.entity_id
_entity_poly.type
_entity_poly.pdbx_seq_one_letter_code
_entity_poly.pdbx_strand_id
1 'polypeptide(L)'
;MSTISRRTFLKLAGVTAVATAGASMLTGCKVMEDVDVTIKAHLEGSDEYTSLGRTTMPYGIVKLVMIDPIGVLNIVKSQYPQYKDVQVEVDKEVPGNGEILTDPKTGKMTMELTIKILTVEVEYEVSLNGEIVTSGKHSFPKGLTSIDEETARKIIAEADKNGKIPSNYEFDHTVANNLKVVNGKIIVALKA
;
A
#
# COMPACT_ATOMS: atom_id res chain seq x y z
N MET A 1 10.93 -13.64 1.99
CA MET A 1 9.47 -13.47 2.23
C MET A 1 9.27 -13.37 3.72
N SER A 2 8.80 -12.24 4.24
CA SER A 2 8.49 -12.11 5.67
C SER A 2 7.11 -12.68 5.95
N THR A 3 7.02 -13.63 6.86
CA THR A 3 5.75 -14.20 7.32
C THR A 3 5.26 -13.36 8.48
N ILE A 4 4.11 -12.71 8.34
CA ILE A 4 3.50 -11.93 9.42
C ILE A 4 2.89 -12.92 10.41
N SER A 5 3.31 -12.85 11.69
CA SER A 5 2.75 -13.73 12.72
C SER A 5 1.31 -13.33 13.08
N ARG A 6 0.49 -14.29 13.56
CA ARG A 6 -0.87 -14.02 14.07
C ARG A 6 -0.92 -12.86 15.07
N ARG A 7 0.05 -12.82 15.99
CA ARG A 7 0.15 -11.77 17.02
C ARG A 7 0.43 -10.41 16.41
N THR A 8 1.25 -10.35 15.38
CA THR A 8 1.60 -9.11 14.67
C THR A 8 0.40 -8.62 13.88
N PHE A 9 -0.31 -9.50 13.16
CA PHE A 9 -1.50 -9.12 12.42
C PHE A 9 -2.63 -8.61 13.34
N LEU A 10 -2.93 -9.33 14.42
CA LEU A 10 -3.96 -8.91 15.38
C LEU A 10 -3.63 -7.59 16.10
N LYS A 11 -2.35 -7.34 16.40
CA LYS A 11 -1.89 -6.04 16.93
C LYS A 11 -2.04 -4.92 15.90
N LEU A 12 -1.73 -5.19 14.64
CA LEU A 12 -1.86 -4.24 13.54
C LEU A 12 -3.33 -3.96 13.19
N ALA A 13 -4.21 -4.96 13.32
CA ALA A 13 -5.64 -4.82 13.04
C ALA A 13 -6.44 -4.13 14.16
N GLY A 14 -5.82 -3.80 15.31
CA GLY A 14 -6.52 -3.17 16.44
C GLY A 14 -7.57 -4.09 17.12
N VAL A 15 -7.56 -5.40 16.85
CA VAL A 15 -8.57 -6.37 17.32
C VAL A 15 -8.22 -6.93 18.72
N THR A 16 -7.31 -6.31 19.46
CA THR A 16 -6.93 -6.79 20.80
C THR A 16 -8.05 -6.72 21.85
N ALA A 17 -9.18 -6.04 21.57
CA ALA A 17 -10.25 -5.86 22.56
C ALA A 17 -11.39 -6.88 22.47
N VAL A 18 -11.52 -7.66 21.40
CA VAL A 18 -12.68 -8.55 21.21
C VAL A 18 -12.35 -10.03 21.47
N ALA A 19 -11.08 -10.41 21.38
CA ALA A 19 -10.69 -11.83 21.49
C ALA A 19 -10.63 -12.35 22.94
N THR A 20 -10.55 -11.48 23.96
CA THR A 20 -10.41 -11.92 25.36
C THR A 20 -11.72 -12.05 26.11
N ALA A 21 -12.80 -11.43 25.65
CA ALA A 21 -14.10 -11.54 26.32
C ALA A 21 -15.00 -12.68 25.83
N GLY A 22 -14.69 -13.28 24.69
CA GLY A 22 -15.51 -14.34 24.06
C GLY A 22 -15.04 -15.79 24.33
N ALA A 23 -13.83 -15.96 24.85
CA ALA A 23 -13.22 -17.29 24.96
C ALA A 23 -13.78 -18.17 26.11
N SER A 24 -14.59 -17.62 27.00
CA SER A 24 -15.07 -18.35 28.19
C SER A 24 -16.53 -18.82 28.13
N MET A 25 -17.26 -18.57 27.02
CA MET A 25 -18.68 -18.93 26.97
C MET A 25 -19.09 -19.88 25.82
N LEU A 26 -18.15 -20.47 25.09
CA LEU A 26 -18.48 -21.33 23.96
C LEU A 26 -17.82 -22.73 24.07
N THR A 27 -18.16 -23.45 25.15
CA THR A 27 -18.01 -24.91 25.18
C THR A 27 -19.04 -25.52 24.22
N GLY A 28 -18.68 -25.59 22.94
CA GLY A 28 -19.55 -26.13 21.88
C GLY A 28 -19.33 -25.55 20.50
N CYS A 29 -18.55 -24.48 20.34
CA CYS A 29 -18.22 -23.97 19.01
C CYS A 29 -17.13 -24.83 18.37
N LYS A 30 -17.40 -25.34 17.16
CA LYS A 30 -16.35 -25.83 16.23
C LYS A 30 -15.17 -24.89 16.27
N VAL A 31 -13.98 -25.44 16.48
CA VAL A 31 -12.73 -24.70 16.34
C VAL A 31 -12.81 -23.93 15.01
N MET A 32 -12.81 -22.62 15.05
CA MET A 32 -12.81 -21.83 13.82
C MET A 32 -11.54 -22.18 13.07
N GLU A 33 -11.71 -22.85 11.93
CA GLU A 33 -10.61 -23.24 11.07
C GLU A 33 -9.89 -21.99 10.58
N ASP A 34 -8.58 -22.10 10.47
CA ASP A 34 -7.72 -21.02 10.00
C ASP A 34 -7.66 -21.04 8.47
N VAL A 35 -7.62 -19.85 7.88
CA VAL A 35 -7.44 -19.65 6.45
C VAL A 35 -6.05 -19.09 6.21
N ASP A 36 -5.28 -19.73 5.32
CA ASP A 36 -4.02 -19.17 4.83
C ASP A 36 -4.28 -18.13 3.76
N VAL A 37 -3.96 -16.88 4.05
CA VAL A 37 -4.25 -15.73 3.19
C VAL A 37 -2.97 -15.23 2.54
N THR A 38 -2.95 -15.16 1.22
CA THR A 38 -1.92 -14.46 0.43
C THR A 38 -2.46 -13.09 0.04
N ILE A 39 -1.72 -12.03 0.37
CA ILE A 39 -2.14 -10.65 0.11
C ILE A 39 -1.26 -10.04 -0.98
N LYS A 40 -1.91 -9.48 -2.01
CA LYS A 40 -1.28 -8.73 -3.10
C LYS A 40 -1.90 -7.34 -3.16
N ALA A 41 -1.16 -6.35 -3.64
CA ALA A 41 -1.69 -5.01 -3.89
C ALA A 41 -1.22 -4.51 -5.25
N HIS A 42 -2.03 -3.64 -5.86
CA HIS A 42 -1.67 -2.87 -7.03
C HIS A 42 -2.16 -1.42 -6.88
N LEU A 43 -1.59 -0.51 -7.63
CA LEU A 43 -2.11 0.84 -7.76
C LEU A 43 -3.33 0.83 -8.68
N GLU A 44 -4.33 1.64 -8.37
CA GLU A 44 -5.47 1.87 -9.26
C GLU A 44 -4.99 2.25 -10.66
N GLY A 45 -5.48 1.52 -11.68
CA GLY A 45 -5.06 1.71 -13.07
C GLY A 45 -3.72 1.05 -13.45
N SER A 46 -3.10 0.27 -12.57
CA SER A 46 -1.88 -0.48 -12.86
C SER A 46 -2.13 -1.99 -12.85
N ASP A 47 -1.53 -2.70 -13.80
CA ASP A 47 -1.54 -4.16 -13.87
C ASP A 47 -0.34 -4.80 -13.10
N GLU A 48 0.48 -3.99 -12.45
CA GLU A 48 1.61 -4.47 -11.67
C GLU A 48 1.21 -4.77 -10.22
N TYR A 49 1.38 -6.02 -9.79
CA TYR A 49 1.04 -6.49 -8.46
C TYR A 49 2.26 -6.63 -7.58
N THR A 50 2.18 -6.07 -6.38
CA THR A 50 3.19 -6.23 -5.32
C THR A 50 2.68 -7.21 -4.26
N SER A 51 3.49 -8.22 -3.91
CA SER A 51 3.15 -9.13 -2.82
C SER A 51 3.35 -8.45 -1.47
N LEU A 52 2.29 -8.35 -0.68
CA LEU A 52 2.34 -7.83 0.69
C LEU A 52 2.64 -8.94 1.72
N GLY A 53 2.68 -10.20 1.29
CA GLY A 53 3.02 -11.34 2.14
C GLY A 53 1.90 -12.37 2.32
N ARG A 54 2.12 -13.24 3.31
CA ARG A 54 1.18 -14.30 3.70
C ARG A 54 0.90 -14.23 5.19
N THR A 55 -0.33 -14.55 5.56
CA THR A 55 -0.75 -14.63 6.96
C THR A 55 -1.79 -15.73 7.12
N THR A 56 -2.01 -16.16 8.35
CA THR A 56 -3.08 -17.11 8.68
C THR A 56 -4.08 -16.41 9.57
N MET A 57 -5.36 -16.47 9.22
CA MET A 57 -6.45 -15.81 9.93
C MET A 57 -7.57 -16.76 10.26
N PRO A 58 -8.25 -16.62 11.42
CA PRO A 58 -9.50 -17.30 11.66
C PRO A 58 -10.55 -16.94 10.60
N TYR A 59 -11.36 -17.92 10.18
CA TYR A 59 -12.37 -17.76 9.13
C TYR A 59 -13.30 -16.55 9.35
N GLY A 60 -13.71 -16.29 10.59
CA GLY A 60 -14.55 -15.13 10.91
C GLY A 60 -13.86 -13.78 10.69
N ILE A 61 -12.54 -13.71 10.94
CA ILE A 61 -11.72 -12.50 10.71
C ILE A 61 -11.57 -12.25 9.22
N VAL A 62 -11.40 -13.30 8.39
CA VAL A 62 -11.31 -13.15 6.94
C VAL A 62 -12.54 -12.44 6.38
N LYS A 63 -13.74 -12.83 6.82
CA LYS A 63 -14.99 -12.18 6.39
C LYS A 63 -15.04 -10.68 6.76
N LEU A 64 -14.54 -10.31 7.93
CA LEU A 64 -14.46 -8.89 8.34
C LEU A 64 -13.47 -8.11 7.48
N VAL A 65 -12.31 -8.69 7.15
CA VAL A 65 -11.31 -8.05 6.28
C VAL A 65 -11.87 -7.81 4.89
N MET A 66 -12.73 -8.68 4.37
CA MET A 66 -13.39 -8.50 3.08
C MET A 66 -14.38 -7.33 3.06
N ILE A 67 -14.93 -6.96 4.22
CA ILE A 67 -15.87 -5.83 4.35
C ILE A 67 -15.10 -4.55 4.65
N ASP A 68 -14.12 -4.62 5.55
CA ASP A 68 -13.31 -3.48 5.98
C ASP A 68 -11.83 -3.89 6.07
N PRO A 69 -11.00 -3.49 5.10
CA PRO A 69 -9.60 -3.90 5.00
C PRO A 69 -8.66 -3.13 5.94
N ILE A 70 -9.12 -2.64 7.10
CA ILE A 70 -8.29 -1.86 8.04
C ILE A 70 -6.99 -2.58 8.40
N GLY A 71 -7.03 -3.88 8.63
CA GLY A 71 -5.84 -4.67 8.92
C GLY A 71 -4.85 -4.69 7.77
N VAL A 72 -5.36 -4.77 6.53
CA VAL A 72 -4.55 -4.71 5.32
C VAL A 72 -4.00 -3.32 5.09
N LEU A 73 -4.78 -2.27 5.38
CA LEU A 73 -4.32 -0.88 5.34
C LEU A 73 -3.09 -0.67 6.22
N ASN A 74 -3.07 -1.25 7.43
CA ASN A 74 -1.91 -1.15 8.32
C ASN A 74 -0.67 -1.86 7.75
N ILE A 75 -0.84 -2.98 7.04
CA ILE A 75 0.26 -3.65 6.33
C ILE A 75 0.80 -2.76 5.22
N VAL A 76 -0.08 -2.17 4.40
CA VAL A 76 0.29 -1.21 3.33
C VAL A 76 1.07 -0.04 3.93
N LYS A 77 0.54 0.58 4.99
CA LYS A 77 1.23 1.70 5.68
C LYS A 77 2.60 1.32 6.24
N SER A 78 2.77 0.09 6.72
CA SER A 78 4.07 -0.37 7.23
C SER A 78 5.12 -0.56 6.13
N GLN A 79 4.68 -0.88 4.91
CA GLN A 79 5.58 -1.03 3.75
C GLN A 79 5.84 0.29 3.02
N TYR A 80 4.91 1.23 3.15
CA TYR A 80 4.96 2.54 2.50
C TYR A 80 4.76 3.66 3.54
N PRO A 81 5.71 3.87 4.47
CA PRO A 81 5.56 4.81 5.59
C PRO A 81 5.42 6.28 5.14
N GLN A 82 5.82 6.60 3.91
CA GLN A 82 5.64 7.92 3.30
C GLN A 82 4.17 8.25 3.02
N TYR A 83 3.26 7.26 3.04
CA TYR A 83 1.83 7.48 2.83
C TYR A 83 1.09 7.54 4.18
N LYS A 84 0.83 8.75 4.67
CA LYS A 84 0.14 8.94 5.96
C LYS A 84 -1.31 8.47 5.92
N ASP A 85 -2.02 8.78 4.84
CA ASP A 85 -3.46 8.58 4.71
C ASP A 85 -3.81 7.77 3.44
N VAL A 86 -2.97 6.77 3.10
CA VAL A 86 -3.23 5.88 1.96
C VAL A 86 -4.61 5.23 2.10
N GLN A 87 -5.36 5.22 1.00
CA GLN A 87 -6.67 4.59 0.94
C GLN A 87 -6.58 3.30 0.14
N VAL A 88 -7.17 2.24 0.66
CA VAL A 88 -7.19 0.93 0.04
C VAL A 88 -8.61 0.37 0.02
N GLU A 89 -8.89 -0.46 -0.95
CA GLU A 89 -10.12 -1.25 -1.01
C GLU A 89 -9.82 -2.67 -1.51
N VAL A 90 -10.70 -3.61 -1.19
CA VAL A 90 -10.63 -4.95 -1.80
C VAL A 90 -11.00 -4.80 -3.27
N ASP A 91 -10.13 -5.27 -4.16
CA ASP A 91 -10.39 -5.15 -5.59
C ASP A 91 -11.47 -6.13 -6.04
N LYS A 92 -12.65 -5.60 -6.35
CA LYS A 92 -13.82 -6.37 -6.80
C LYS A 92 -13.77 -6.73 -8.28
N GLU A 93 -12.83 -6.16 -9.04
CA GLU A 93 -12.68 -6.44 -10.47
C GLU A 93 -11.87 -7.71 -10.71
N VAL A 94 -11.13 -8.19 -9.70
CA VAL A 94 -10.38 -9.45 -9.77
C VAL A 94 -11.34 -10.64 -9.53
N PRO A 95 -11.54 -11.51 -10.52
CA PRO A 95 -12.42 -12.67 -10.37
C PRO A 95 -11.94 -13.60 -9.24
N GLY A 96 -12.84 -14.04 -8.38
CA GLY A 96 -12.52 -14.94 -7.26
C GLY A 96 -11.74 -14.29 -6.13
N ASN A 97 -11.55 -12.95 -6.15
CA ASN A 97 -10.85 -12.24 -5.09
C ASN A 97 -11.54 -12.42 -3.74
N GLY A 98 -10.80 -12.94 -2.77
CA GLY A 98 -11.32 -13.21 -1.44
C GLY A 98 -12.18 -14.45 -1.32
N GLU A 99 -12.25 -15.30 -2.35
CA GLU A 99 -12.88 -16.61 -2.24
C GLU A 99 -12.02 -17.55 -1.39
N ILE A 100 -12.67 -18.24 -0.46
CA ILE A 100 -12.03 -19.25 0.37
C ILE A 100 -12.13 -20.61 -0.33
N LEU A 101 -10.99 -21.14 -0.73
CA LEU A 101 -10.87 -22.44 -1.34
C LEU A 101 -10.50 -23.46 -0.27
N THR A 102 -11.24 -24.57 -0.23
CA THR A 102 -10.96 -25.70 0.69
C THR A 102 -10.40 -26.86 -0.12
N ASP A 103 -9.22 -27.32 0.24
CA ASP A 103 -8.65 -28.54 -0.33
C ASP A 103 -9.48 -29.76 0.16
N PRO A 104 -10.14 -30.51 -0.75
CA PRO A 104 -11.01 -31.61 -0.37
C PRO A 104 -10.30 -32.80 0.30
N LYS A 105 -8.95 -32.89 0.13
CA LYS A 105 -8.16 -33.99 0.70
C LYS A 105 -7.65 -33.67 2.10
N THR A 106 -7.27 -32.41 2.33
CA THR A 106 -6.62 -32.00 3.58
C THR A 106 -7.52 -31.15 4.47
N GLY A 107 -8.65 -30.64 3.95
CA GLY A 107 -9.50 -29.67 4.62
C GLY A 107 -8.87 -28.29 4.77
N LYS A 108 -7.66 -28.07 4.22
CA LYS A 108 -6.94 -26.81 4.34
C LYS A 108 -7.64 -25.71 3.57
N MET A 109 -7.87 -24.57 4.22
CA MET A 109 -8.46 -23.39 3.60
C MET A 109 -7.39 -22.39 3.19
N THR A 110 -7.53 -21.86 1.98
CA THR A 110 -6.65 -20.83 1.41
C THR A 110 -7.47 -19.72 0.79
N MET A 111 -6.92 -18.51 0.74
CA MET A 111 -7.52 -17.35 0.08
C MET A 111 -6.44 -16.49 -0.54
N GLU A 112 -6.68 -15.98 -1.74
CA GLU A 112 -5.94 -14.85 -2.29
C GLU A 112 -6.76 -13.58 -2.10
N LEU A 113 -6.11 -12.52 -1.58
CA LEU A 113 -6.70 -11.22 -1.38
C LEU A 113 -5.92 -10.19 -2.18
N THR A 114 -6.57 -9.60 -3.16
CA THR A 114 -6.02 -8.50 -3.95
C THR A 114 -6.63 -7.18 -3.49
N ILE A 115 -5.76 -6.24 -3.16
CA ILE A 115 -6.10 -4.91 -2.66
C ILE A 115 -5.74 -3.88 -3.73
N LYS A 116 -6.68 -2.99 -4.01
CA LYS A 116 -6.46 -1.82 -4.85
C LYS A 116 -6.08 -0.63 -3.96
N ILE A 117 -4.94 0.00 -4.24
CA ILE A 117 -4.50 1.24 -3.62
C ILE A 117 -5.03 2.37 -4.47
N LEU A 118 -5.93 3.18 -3.91
CA LEU A 118 -6.54 4.29 -4.63
C LEU A 118 -5.51 5.37 -4.94
N THR A 119 -5.58 5.92 -6.15
CA THR A 119 -4.63 6.93 -6.63
C THR A 119 -5.29 8.29 -6.80
N VAL A 120 -4.45 9.32 -6.93
CA VAL A 120 -4.82 10.69 -7.27
C VAL A 120 -3.76 11.28 -8.17
N GLU A 121 -4.15 12.03 -9.19
CA GLU A 121 -3.20 12.82 -9.97
C GLU A 121 -2.66 13.98 -9.13
N VAL A 122 -1.34 14.08 -9.05
CA VAL A 122 -0.61 15.17 -8.40
C VAL A 122 0.22 15.89 -9.45
N GLU A 123 0.13 17.20 -9.48
CA GLU A 123 1.01 18.01 -10.31
C GLU A 123 2.44 18.02 -9.77
N TYR A 124 3.43 18.06 -10.64
CA TYR A 124 4.82 18.25 -10.24
C TYR A 124 5.51 19.32 -11.06
N GLU A 125 6.48 19.98 -10.46
CA GLU A 125 7.43 20.87 -11.12
C GLU A 125 8.84 20.45 -10.76
N VAL A 126 9.69 20.32 -11.77
CA VAL A 126 11.12 20.09 -11.60
C VAL A 126 11.86 21.40 -11.92
N SER A 127 12.62 21.89 -10.97
CA SER A 127 13.47 23.08 -11.15
C SER A 127 14.94 22.70 -11.02
N LEU A 128 15.79 23.36 -11.81
CA LEU A 128 17.24 23.27 -11.77
C LEU A 128 17.81 24.67 -11.47
N ASN A 129 18.55 24.80 -10.38
CA ASN A 129 19.10 26.06 -9.91
C ASN A 129 18.03 27.17 -9.79
N GLY A 130 16.80 26.80 -9.40
CA GLY A 130 15.66 27.71 -9.23
C GLY A 130 14.84 28.01 -10.48
N GLU A 131 15.24 27.54 -11.66
CA GLU A 131 14.47 27.67 -12.89
C GLU A 131 13.67 26.40 -13.19
N ILE A 132 12.36 26.54 -13.52
CA ILE A 132 11.51 25.39 -13.87
C ILE A 132 11.95 24.85 -15.23
N VAL A 133 12.38 23.60 -15.27
CA VAL A 133 12.83 22.92 -16.48
C VAL A 133 11.79 22.02 -17.09
N THR A 134 10.92 21.45 -16.25
CA THR A 134 9.78 20.64 -16.70
C THR A 134 8.68 20.59 -15.64
N SER A 135 7.47 20.27 -16.06
CA SER A 135 6.31 20.07 -15.19
C SER A 135 5.38 19.03 -15.82
N GLY A 136 4.51 18.44 -15.00
CA GLY A 136 3.55 17.46 -15.48
C GLY A 136 2.63 16.99 -14.37
N LYS A 137 2.00 15.83 -14.60
CA LYS A 137 1.17 15.13 -13.64
C LYS A 137 1.63 13.69 -13.52
N HIS A 138 1.51 13.14 -12.34
CA HIS A 138 1.79 11.73 -12.07
C HIS A 138 0.77 11.20 -11.07
N SER A 139 0.38 9.92 -11.25
CA SER A 139 -0.56 9.25 -10.34
C SER A 139 0.18 8.73 -9.12
N PHE A 140 -0.29 9.13 -7.95
CA PHE A 140 0.24 8.68 -6.66
C PHE A 140 -0.87 8.10 -5.78
N PRO A 141 -0.54 7.22 -4.83
CA PRO A 141 -1.49 6.82 -3.80
C PRO A 141 -2.12 8.03 -3.11
N LYS A 142 -3.43 7.98 -2.89
CA LYS A 142 -4.12 8.99 -2.09
C LYS A 142 -3.49 9.11 -0.71
N GLY A 143 -3.39 10.35 -0.21
CA GLY A 143 -2.77 10.62 1.09
C GLY A 143 -1.24 10.74 1.05
N LEU A 144 -0.65 10.80 -0.15
CA LEU A 144 0.76 11.11 -0.31
C LEU A 144 1.10 12.48 0.29
N THR A 145 2.11 12.53 1.16
CA THR A 145 2.60 13.78 1.76
C THR A 145 4.00 14.15 1.25
N SER A 146 4.75 13.19 0.76
CA SER A 146 6.09 13.38 0.18
C SER A 146 6.47 12.20 -0.69
N ILE A 147 7.41 12.40 -1.59
CA ILE A 147 8.08 11.35 -2.34
C ILE A 147 9.52 11.21 -1.85
N ASP A 148 10.10 10.03 -2.06
CA ASP A 148 11.53 9.80 -1.87
C ASP A 148 12.32 10.18 -3.13
N GLU A 149 13.63 10.25 -3.01
CA GLU A 149 14.52 10.60 -4.14
C GLU A 149 14.45 9.57 -5.27
N GLU A 150 14.24 8.28 -4.97
CA GLU A 150 14.12 7.25 -6.00
C GLU A 150 12.89 7.49 -6.88
N THR A 151 11.75 7.77 -6.26
CA THR A 151 10.51 8.15 -6.97
C THR A 151 10.71 9.44 -7.76
N ALA A 152 11.36 10.45 -7.17
CA ALA A 152 11.67 11.70 -7.88
C ALA A 152 12.56 11.46 -9.10
N ARG A 153 13.58 10.59 -9.01
CA ARG A 153 14.43 10.22 -10.16
C ARG A 153 13.64 9.57 -11.29
N LYS A 154 12.65 8.71 -10.97
CA LYS A 154 11.76 8.10 -11.98
C LYS A 154 10.95 9.18 -12.70
N ILE A 155 10.35 10.11 -11.94
CA ILE A 155 9.59 11.23 -12.51
C ILE A 155 10.47 12.08 -13.42
N ILE A 156 11.70 12.41 -12.99
CA ILE A 156 12.66 13.18 -13.77
C ILE A 156 12.99 12.45 -15.08
N ALA A 157 13.28 11.14 -15.01
CA ALA A 157 13.62 10.36 -16.18
C ALA A 157 12.48 10.29 -17.21
N GLU A 158 11.23 10.23 -16.74
CA GLU A 158 10.04 10.23 -17.59
C GLU A 158 9.75 11.62 -18.19
N ALA A 159 10.02 12.68 -17.42
CA ALA A 159 9.70 14.06 -17.79
C ALA A 159 10.76 14.75 -18.65
N ASP A 160 12.04 14.43 -18.44
CA ASP A 160 13.16 15.07 -19.14
C ASP A 160 13.47 14.42 -20.50
N LYS A 161 12.44 14.36 -21.36
CA LYS A 161 12.61 13.83 -22.73
C LYS A 161 13.60 14.60 -23.59
N ASN A 162 13.97 15.82 -23.20
CA ASN A 162 14.84 16.73 -23.96
C ASN A 162 16.26 16.81 -23.39
N GLY A 163 16.60 16.05 -22.34
CA GLY A 163 17.92 16.03 -21.73
C GLY A 163 18.37 17.38 -21.16
N LYS A 164 17.43 18.17 -20.62
CA LYS A 164 17.74 19.47 -20.03
C LYS A 164 18.36 19.37 -18.65
N ILE A 165 18.18 18.23 -17.97
CA ILE A 165 18.68 17.98 -16.63
C ILE A 165 19.99 17.21 -16.74
N PRO A 166 21.13 17.76 -16.27
CA PRO A 166 22.41 17.09 -16.34
C PRO A 166 22.42 15.83 -15.48
N SER A 167 23.13 14.79 -15.91
CA SER A 167 23.16 13.49 -15.20
C SER A 167 23.77 13.53 -13.80
N ASN A 168 24.53 14.57 -13.48
CA ASN A 168 25.21 14.80 -12.20
C ASN A 168 24.44 15.74 -11.26
N TYR A 169 23.12 15.95 -11.49
CA TYR A 169 22.33 16.76 -10.58
C TYR A 169 22.26 16.17 -9.18
N GLU A 170 22.09 17.04 -8.19
CA GLU A 170 21.77 16.71 -6.82
C GLU A 170 20.41 17.29 -6.42
N PHE A 171 19.72 16.67 -5.47
CA PHE A 171 18.52 17.26 -4.87
C PHE A 171 18.89 18.45 -3.99
N ASP A 172 18.22 19.58 -4.19
CA ASP A 172 18.48 20.76 -3.37
C ASP A 172 17.64 20.73 -2.08
N HIS A 173 18.23 20.19 -1.01
CA HIS A 173 17.59 20.11 0.30
C HIS A 173 17.48 21.46 1.03
N THR A 174 18.03 22.55 0.48
CA THR A 174 17.87 23.91 1.04
C THR A 174 16.54 24.53 0.66
N VAL A 175 15.91 24.03 -0.40
CA VAL A 175 14.59 24.48 -0.84
C VAL A 175 13.52 23.94 0.10
N ALA A 176 12.74 24.84 0.68
CA ALA A 176 11.65 24.48 1.57
C ALA A 176 10.61 23.63 0.83
N ASN A 177 10.17 22.53 1.48
CA ASN A 177 9.19 21.58 0.94
C ASN A 177 9.63 20.83 -0.32
N ASN A 178 10.93 20.77 -0.63
CA ASN A 178 11.43 19.90 -1.69
C ASN A 178 10.96 18.44 -1.43
N LEU A 179 10.46 17.79 -2.48
CA LEU A 179 9.89 16.43 -2.46
C LEU A 179 8.61 16.28 -1.60
N LYS A 180 7.98 17.35 -1.16
CA LYS A 180 6.71 17.30 -0.40
C LYS A 180 5.52 17.68 -1.27
N VAL A 181 4.38 17.10 -0.94
CA VAL A 181 3.09 17.49 -1.53
C VAL A 181 2.55 18.69 -0.78
N VAL A 182 2.46 19.83 -1.45
CA VAL A 182 1.89 21.07 -0.92
C VAL A 182 0.82 21.56 -1.88
N ASN A 183 -0.41 21.71 -1.40
CA ASN A 183 -1.56 22.14 -2.22
C ASN A 183 -1.78 21.30 -3.50
N GLY A 184 -1.57 19.97 -3.41
CA GLY A 184 -1.74 19.08 -4.57
C GLY A 184 -0.60 19.11 -5.58
N LYS A 185 0.55 19.67 -5.24
CA LYS A 185 1.72 19.81 -6.11
C LYS A 185 2.98 19.33 -5.41
N ILE A 186 3.87 18.71 -6.17
CA ILE A 186 5.20 18.31 -5.73
C ILE A 186 6.23 19.25 -6.39
N ILE A 187 7.12 19.81 -5.58
CA ILE A 187 8.30 20.53 -6.06
C ILE A 187 9.49 19.58 -5.98
N VAL A 188 10.19 19.43 -7.10
CA VAL A 188 11.45 18.70 -7.21
C VAL A 188 12.53 19.70 -7.54
N ALA A 189 13.22 20.20 -6.53
CA ALA A 189 14.30 21.18 -6.70
C ALA A 189 15.65 20.47 -6.80
N LEU A 190 16.39 20.81 -7.86
CA LEU A 190 17.69 20.27 -8.20
C LEU A 190 18.72 21.39 -8.27
N LYS A 191 19.98 21.02 -8.06
CA LYS A 191 21.17 21.84 -8.31
C LYS A 191 22.20 21.05 -9.10
N ALA A 192 22.99 21.75 -9.91
CA ALA A 192 24.11 21.22 -10.70
C ALA A 192 25.39 21.99 -10.40
#